data_95f5afbb7e1b0c4c489242482789b02f
#
_entry.id   95f5afbb7e1b0c4c489242482789b02f
#
_cell.length_a   1.000
_cell.length_b   1.000
_cell.length_c   1.000
_cell.angle_alpha   90.00
_cell.angle_beta   90.00
_cell.angle_gamma   90.00
#
_symmetry.space_group_name_H-M   'P 1'
#
loop_
_entity.id
_entity.type
_entity.pdbx_description
1 polymer ?
#
loop_
_entity_poly.entity_id
_entity_poly.type
_entity_poly.pdbx_seq_one_letter_code
_entity_poly.pdbx_strand_id
1 'polypeptide(L)'
;MPIVIVAYSGGFGPTLSVLDRGGVRSRVRGLVLLDALYGGIDRFADWIANNRSTFFVSSYTPHTAGHNSYLERLLRDRGVSYDSELRRNHLRGMVAFLPAGPISHRDFVNRAWTEGPIKDVLVRMDDVGPQYANADATASIPSSGRRN
;
A
#
# COMPACT_ATOMS: atom_id res chain seq x y z
N MET A 1 12.43 0.51 10.16
CA MET A 1 11.11 1.16 10.33
C MET A 1 10.33 1.02 9.03
N PRO A 2 9.10 0.50 9.03
CA PRO A 2 8.26 0.39 7.83
C PRO A 2 7.80 1.77 7.34
N ILE A 3 7.53 1.86 6.05
CA ILE A 3 7.08 3.09 5.38
C ILE A 3 5.76 2.81 4.66
N VAL A 4 4.79 3.69 4.84
CA VAL A 4 3.59 3.77 4.01
C VAL A 4 3.61 5.09 3.26
N ILE A 5 3.39 5.03 1.97
CA ILE A 5 3.30 6.22 1.13
C ILE A 5 1.83 6.52 0.89
N VAL A 6 1.42 7.73 1.20
CA VAL A 6 0.09 8.24 0.87
C VAL A 6 0.26 9.35 -0.16
N ALA A 7 -0.38 9.19 -1.31
CA ALA A 7 -0.35 10.17 -2.38
C ALA A 7 -1.75 10.70 -2.66
N TYR A 8 -1.85 12.00 -2.86
CA TYR A 8 -3.06 12.69 -3.25
C TYR A 8 -2.84 13.43 -4.57
N SER A 9 -3.82 13.38 -5.48
CA SER A 9 -3.80 14.14 -6.73
C SER A 9 -2.53 13.91 -7.56
N GLY A 10 -1.74 14.94 -7.83
CA GLY A 10 -0.48 14.86 -8.57
C GLY A 10 0.64 14.09 -7.88
N GLY A 11 0.43 13.59 -6.67
CA GLY A 11 1.44 12.84 -5.90
C GLY A 11 1.88 11.51 -6.51
N PHE A 12 1.22 11.01 -7.56
CA PHE A 12 1.61 9.77 -8.24
C PHE A 12 3.03 9.81 -8.82
N GLY A 13 3.43 10.92 -9.43
CA GLY A 13 4.76 11.09 -10.02
C GLY A 13 5.88 11.01 -8.97
N PRO A 14 5.86 11.84 -7.91
CA PRO A 14 6.76 11.71 -6.77
C PRO A 14 6.76 10.31 -6.16
N THR A 15 5.61 9.67 -5.99
CA THR A 15 5.52 8.29 -5.47
C THR A 15 6.32 7.32 -6.32
N LEU A 16 6.14 7.32 -7.64
CA LEU A 16 6.89 6.46 -8.54
C LEU A 16 8.41 6.76 -8.47
N SER A 17 8.79 8.03 -8.35
CA SER A 17 10.20 8.40 -8.19
C SER A 17 10.82 7.86 -6.90
N VAL A 18 10.08 7.87 -5.80
CA VAL A 18 10.52 7.28 -4.53
C VAL A 18 10.67 5.77 -4.64
N LEU A 19 9.72 5.09 -5.29
CA LEU A 19 9.78 3.64 -5.49
C LEU A 19 10.95 3.20 -6.36
N ASP A 20 11.31 3.99 -7.36
CA ASP A 20 12.38 3.63 -8.30
C ASP A 20 13.77 4.02 -7.79
N ARG A 21 13.90 5.20 -7.18
CA ARG A 21 15.20 5.83 -6.88
C ARG A 21 15.41 6.20 -5.42
N GLY A 22 14.36 6.14 -4.59
CA GLY A 22 14.40 6.67 -3.23
C GLY A 22 15.23 5.88 -2.22
N GLY A 23 15.82 4.74 -2.58
CA GLY A 23 16.61 3.90 -1.68
C GLY A 23 15.82 3.27 -0.52
N VAL A 24 14.52 3.50 -0.47
CA VAL A 24 13.63 3.03 0.63
C VAL A 24 12.69 1.89 0.21
N ARG A 25 12.81 1.43 -1.03
CA ARG A 25 11.90 0.45 -1.64
C ARG A 25 11.67 -0.79 -0.77
N SER A 26 12.72 -1.34 -0.19
CA SER A 26 12.64 -2.52 0.68
C SER A 26 11.89 -2.27 2.01
N ARG A 27 11.70 -1.01 2.38
CA ARG A 27 11.00 -0.59 3.59
C ARG A 27 9.55 -0.21 3.36
N VAL A 28 9.16 0.01 2.10
CA VAL A 28 7.77 0.34 1.75
C VAL A 28 6.89 -0.87 2.00
N ARG A 29 5.88 -0.71 2.82
CA ARG A 29 4.90 -1.73 3.18
C ARG A 29 3.53 -1.49 2.56
N GLY A 30 3.27 -0.28 2.10
CA GLY A 30 2.02 0.04 1.45
C GLY A 30 2.01 1.34 0.70
N LEU A 31 1.11 1.42 -0.25
CA LEU A 31 0.75 2.61 -1.01
C LEU A 31 -0.73 2.89 -0.85
N VAL A 32 -1.06 4.14 -0.61
CA VAL A 32 -2.44 4.64 -0.63
C VAL A 32 -2.53 5.79 -1.64
N LEU A 33 -3.33 5.63 -2.66
CA LEU A 33 -3.61 6.66 -3.65
C LEU A 33 -5.01 7.25 -3.40
N LEU A 34 -5.05 8.51 -3.07
CA LEU A 34 -6.29 9.27 -2.85
C LEU A 34 -6.56 10.14 -4.08
N ASP A 35 -7.37 9.62 -4.99
CA ASP A 35 -7.66 10.20 -6.30
C ASP A 35 -6.39 10.69 -7.02
N ALA A 36 -5.36 9.83 -7.02
CA ALA A 36 -4.01 10.15 -7.45
C ALA A 36 -3.50 9.29 -8.61
N LEU A 37 -4.31 8.39 -9.16
CA LEU A 37 -3.87 7.53 -10.26
C LEU A 37 -4.08 8.24 -11.63
N TYR A 38 -3.23 9.22 -11.93
CA TYR A 38 -3.30 9.98 -13.19
C TYR A 38 -2.33 9.50 -14.25
N GLY A 39 -1.33 8.68 -13.91
CA GLY A 39 -0.34 8.20 -14.86
C GLY A 39 0.59 7.16 -14.24
N GLY A 40 1.52 6.65 -15.06
CA GLY A 40 2.49 5.63 -14.62
C GLY A 40 1.85 4.29 -14.24
N ILE A 41 0.73 3.94 -14.85
CA ILE A 41 -0.12 2.82 -14.44
C ILE A 41 0.63 1.49 -14.57
N ASP A 42 1.38 1.30 -15.66
CA ASP A 42 2.20 0.09 -15.84
C ASP A 42 3.26 -0.07 -14.74
N ARG A 43 3.87 1.03 -14.30
CA ARG A 43 4.87 1.03 -13.22
C ARG A 43 4.25 0.66 -11.88
N PHE A 44 3.03 1.12 -11.59
CA PHE A 44 2.29 0.67 -10.40
C PHE A 44 1.95 -0.82 -10.50
N ALA A 45 1.49 -1.28 -11.66
CA ALA A 45 1.21 -2.70 -11.88
C ALA A 45 2.45 -3.58 -11.65
N ASP A 46 3.60 -3.17 -12.18
CA ASP A 46 4.88 -3.87 -11.99
C ASP A 46 5.31 -3.85 -10.52
N TRP A 47 5.19 -2.70 -9.85
CA TRP A 47 5.53 -2.62 -8.44
C TRP A 47 4.66 -3.54 -7.58
N ILE A 48 3.34 -3.53 -7.77
CA ILE A 48 2.40 -4.38 -7.05
C ILE A 48 2.70 -5.86 -7.30
N ALA A 49 2.90 -6.25 -8.56
CA ALA A 49 3.17 -7.63 -8.94
C ALA A 49 4.48 -8.17 -8.35
N ASN A 50 5.49 -7.32 -8.20
CA ASN A 50 6.81 -7.67 -7.65
C ASN A 50 6.92 -7.52 -6.12
N ASN A 51 5.90 -6.99 -5.45
CA ASN A 51 5.92 -6.75 -4.00
C ASN A 51 4.66 -7.30 -3.31
N ARG A 52 4.41 -8.59 -3.48
CA ARG A 52 3.17 -9.28 -3.06
C ARG A 52 2.86 -9.23 -1.56
N SER A 53 3.82 -8.91 -0.72
CA SER A 53 3.62 -8.77 0.73
C SER A 53 3.24 -7.35 1.16
N THR A 54 3.30 -6.39 0.24
CA THR A 54 2.87 -5.01 0.47
C THR A 54 1.38 -4.86 0.20
N PHE A 55 0.79 -3.78 0.69
CA PHE A 55 -0.59 -3.45 0.31
C PHE A 55 -0.65 -2.27 -0.65
N PHE A 56 -1.71 -2.24 -1.42
CA PHE A 56 -2.04 -1.15 -2.32
C PHE A 56 -3.51 -0.81 -2.20
N VAL A 57 -3.81 0.45 -1.98
CA VAL A 57 -5.18 0.97 -1.93
C VAL A 57 -5.27 2.17 -2.88
N SER A 58 -6.20 2.12 -3.81
CA SER A 58 -6.55 3.25 -4.65
C SER A 58 -8.01 3.59 -4.46
N SER A 59 -8.28 4.76 -3.92
CA SER A 59 -9.63 5.31 -3.89
C SER A 59 -9.74 6.43 -4.92
N TYR A 60 -10.85 6.51 -5.64
CA TYR A 60 -10.94 7.31 -6.86
C TYR A 60 -12.32 7.91 -7.10
N THR A 61 -12.32 9.02 -7.83
CA THR A 61 -13.50 9.69 -8.39
C THR A 61 -13.78 9.16 -9.81
N PRO A 62 -14.94 9.53 -10.41
CA PRO A 62 -15.19 9.24 -11.83
C PRO A 62 -14.11 9.73 -12.79
N HIS A 63 -13.34 10.78 -12.43
CA HIS A 63 -12.27 11.31 -13.28
C HIS A 63 -11.10 10.35 -13.44
N THR A 64 -10.77 9.57 -12.41
CA THR A 64 -9.66 8.60 -12.44
C THR A 64 -10.14 7.15 -12.55
N ALA A 65 -11.45 6.93 -12.67
CA ALA A 65 -12.05 5.60 -12.78
C ALA A 65 -11.47 4.78 -13.95
N GLY A 66 -11.28 5.40 -15.11
CA GLY A 66 -10.72 4.76 -16.29
C GLY A 66 -9.29 4.26 -16.06
N HIS A 67 -8.44 5.05 -15.38
CA HIS A 67 -7.08 4.65 -15.02
C HIS A 67 -7.05 3.53 -13.99
N ASN A 68 -7.96 3.57 -13.01
CA ASN A 68 -8.10 2.48 -12.04
C ASN A 68 -8.55 1.18 -12.71
N SER A 69 -9.53 1.22 -13.60
CA SER A 69 -9.96 0.04 -14.36
C SER A 69 -8.86 -0.50 -15.28
N TYR A 70 -8.00 0.35 -15.81
CA TYR A 70 -6.84 -0.08 -16.58
C TYR A 70 -5.82 -0.81 -15.68
N LEU A 71 -5.52 -0.27 -14.51
CA LEU A 71 -4.64 -0.93 -13.53
C LEU A 71 -5.20 -2.29 -13.10
N GLU A 72 -6.50 -2.37 -12.79
CA GLU A 72 -7.17 -3.64 -12.46
C GLU A 72 -6.96 -4.70 -13.55
N ARG A 73 -7.09 -4.32 -14.82
CA ARG A 73 -6.87 -5.23 -15.96
C ARG A 73 -5.41 -5.70 -16.01
N LEU A 74 -4.44 -4.79 -15.90
CA LEU A 74 -3.02 -5.14 -15.88
C LEU A 74 -2.67 -6.07 -14.73
N LEU A 75 -3.29 -5.89 -13.57
CA LEU A 75 -3.10 -6.76 -12.40
C LEU A 75 -3.66 -8.16 -12.64
N ARG A 76 -4.85 -8.28 -13.22
CA ARG A 76 -5.42 -9.59 -13.61
C ARG A 76 -4.49 -10.32 -14.56
N ASP A 77 -3.95 -9.63 -15.57
CA ASP A 77 -3.01 -10.21 -16.54
C ASP A 77 -1.72 -10.72 -15.87
N ARG A 78 -1.35 -10.13 -14.74
CA ARG A 78 -0.20 -10.53 -13.89
C ARG A 78 -0.56 -11.53 -12.79
N GLY A 79 -1.79 -12.03 -12.75
CA GLY A 79 -2.26 -12.98 -11.72
C GLY A 79 -2.38 -12.34 -10.33
N VAL A 80 -2.61 -11.03 -10.25
CA VAL A 80 -2.88 -10.30 -9.00
C VAL A 80 -4.37 -10.13 -8.82
N SER A 81 -4.92 -10.67 -7.74
CA SER A 81 -6.31 -10.42 -7.33
C SER A 81 -6.44 -9.10 -6.58
N TYR A 82 -7.61 -8.51 -6.61
CA TYR A 82 -7.93 -7.28 -5.90
C TYR A 82 -9.36 -7.30 -5.35
N ASP A 83 -9.62 -6.46 -4.36
CA ASP A 83 -10.89 -6.33 -3.66
C ASP A 83 -11.52 -4.95 -3.94
N SER A 84 -12.83 -4.84 -3.74
CA SER A 84 -13.59 -3.59 -3.83
C SER A 84 -13.89 -2.96 -2.46
N GLU A 85 -13.40 -3.58 -1.38
CA GLU A 85 -13.53 -3.11 -0.01
C GLU A 85 -12.31 -3.51 0.83
N LEU A 86 -12.06 -2.80 1.93
CA LEU A 86 -10.98 -3.16 2.85
C LEU A 86 -11.46 -4.27 3.80
N ARG A 87 -10.69 -5.35 3.86
CA ARG A 87 -10.91 -6.43 4.85
C ARG A 87 -10.63 -5.88 6.25
N ARG A 88 -11.40 -6.35 7.23
CA ARG A 88 -11.41 -5.76 8.57
C ARG A 88 -10.07 -5.87 9.32
N ASN A 89 -9.28 -6.91 9.08
CA ASN A 89 -8.25 -7.31 10.05
C ASN A 89 -6.81 -7.23 9.58
N HIS A 90 -6.48 -7.03 8.30
CA HIS A 90 -5.10 -6.86 7.86
C HIS A 90 -5.00 -6.30 6.44
N LEU A 91 -3.96 -5.52 6.20
CA LEU A 91 -3.67 -4.95 4.89
C LEU A 91 -2.59 -5.71 4.10
N ARG A 92 -1.81 -6.55 4.74
CA ARG A 92 -0.67 -7.24 4.11
C ARG A 92 -1.09 -8.04 2.88
N GLY A 93 -0.44 -7.75 1.75
CA GLY A 93 -0.72 -8.41 0.48
C GLY A 93 -2.05 -8.02 -0.15
N MET A 94 -2.77 -7.05 0.43
CA MET A 94 -4.06 -6.61 -0.07
C MET A 94 -3.89 -5.60 -1.20
N VAL A 95 -4.68 -5.77 -2.24
CA VAL A 95 -4.87 -4.77 -3.30
C VAL A 95 -6.35 -4.42 -3.31
N ALA A 96 -6.68 -3.15 -3.15
CA ALA A 96 -8.06 -2.71 -3.12
C ALA A 96 -8.28 -1.47 -4.00
N PHE A 97 -9.39 -1.48 -4.73
CA PHE A 97 -9.88 -0.36 -5.51
C PHE A 97 -11.22 0.09 -4.92
N LEU A 98 -11.24 1.30 -4.38
CA LEU A 98 -12.35 1.82 -3.58
C LEU A 98 -12.98 3.02 -4.29
N PRO A 99 -14.06 2.82 -5.07
CA PRO A 99 -14.77 3.95 -5.62
C PRO A 99 -15.31 4.82 -4.49
N ALA A 100 -14.97 6.09 -4.50
CA ALA A 100 -15.58 7.04 -3.61
C ALA A 100 -16.98 7.40 -4.13
N GLY A 101 -17.91 7.60 -3.21
CA GLY A 101 -19.23 8.12 -3.55
C GLY A 101 -19.17 9.53 -4.15
N PRO A 102 -20.23 10.32 -4.09
CA PRO A 102 -20.28 11.67 -4.64
C PRO A 102 -19.45 12.65 -3.78
N ILE A 103 -18.15 12.43 -3.74
CA ILE A 103 -17.17 13.22 -3.00
C ILE A 103 -16.36 14.03 -4.00
N SER A 104 -16.12 15.31 -3.69
CA SER A 104 -15.26 16.14 -4.52
C SER A 104 -13.79 15.73 -4.38
N HIS A 105 -13.01 15.91 -5.45
CA HIS A 105 -11.56 15.69 -5.41
C HIS A 105 -10.90 16.40 -4.22
N ARG A 106 -11.34 17.62 -3.91
CA ARG A 106 -10.79 18.43 -2.81
C ARG A 106 -10.96 17.81 -1.43
N ASP A 107 -12.03 17.05 -1.21
CA ASP A 107 -12.36 16.46 0.09
C ASP A 107 -11.70 15.10 0.32
N PHE A 108 -11.01 14.56 -0.67
CA PHE A 108 -10.51 13.18 -0.70
C PHE A 108 -9.54 12.82 0.41
N VAL A 109 -8.79 13.79 0.93
CA VAL A 109 -7.85 13.56 2.04
C VAL A 109 -8.59 13.30 3.35
N ASN A 110 -9.74 13.94 3.52
CA ASN A 110 -10.57 13.82 4.73
C ASN A 110 -11.68 12.79 4.58
N ARG A 111 -12.16 12.59 3.35
CA ARG A 111 -13.30 11.73 3.04
C ARG A 111 -13.00 11.01 1.72
N ALA A 112 -12.84 9.72 1.76
CA ALA A 112 -12.68 8.89 0.55
C ALA A 112 -13.70 7.75 0.60
N TRP A 113 -13.31 6.54 0.88
CA TRP A 113 -14.22 5.42 1.15
C TRP A 113 -14.82 5.49 2.57
N THR A 114 -14.27 6.32 3.43
CA THR A 114 -14.71 6.57 4.80
C THR A 114 -14.29 7.96 5.26
N GLU A 115 -14.81 8.44 6.35
CA GLU A 115 -14.29 9.61 7.04
C GLU A 115 -12.97 9.28 7.73
N GLY A 116 -11.91 10.07 7.46
CA GLY A 116 -10.58 9.80 7.97
C GLY A 116 -9.89 8.58 7.35
N PRO A 117 -9.76 8.52 6.00
CA PRO A 117 -9.22 7.35 5.30
C PRO A 117 -7.81 6.96 5.74
N ILE A 118 -6.96 7.92 6.03
CA ILE A 118 -5.59 7.67 6.53
C ILE A 118 -5.64 7.02 7.91
N LYS A 119 -6.52 7.49 8.79
CA LYS A 119 -6.72 6.87 10.11
C LYS A 119 -7.20 5.42 9.99
N ASP A 120 -8.13 5.15 9.07
CA ASP A 120 -8.63 3.79 8.83
C ASP A 120 -7.50 2.84 8.38
N VAL A 121 -6.62 3.31 7.50
CA VAL A 121 -5.41 2.55 7.10
C VAL A 121 -4.49 2.30 8.29
N LEU A 122 -4.19 3.32 9.08
CA LEU A 122 -3.25 3.21 10.21
C LEU A 122 -3.77 2.23 11.28
N VAL A 123 -5.05 2.27 11.63
CA VAL A 123 -5.67 1.35 12.59
C VAL A 123 -5.57 -0.10 12.11
N ARG A 124 -5.73 -0.36 10.81
CA ARG A 124 -5.58 -1.70 10.24
C ARG A 124 -4.13 -2.17 10.17
N MET A 125 -3.17 -1.25 10.25
CA MET A 125 -1.75 -1.59 10.30
C MET A 125 -1.31 -2.02 11.71
N ASP A 126 -1.92 -1.51 12.77
CA ASP A 126 -1.60 -1.85 14.15
C ASP A 126 -1.88 -3.33 14.46
N ASP A 127 -2.85 -3.94 13.77
CA ASP A 127 -3.11 -5.37 13.84
C ASP A 127 -1.99 -6.24 13.21
N VAL A 128 -1.02 -5.62 12.52
CA VAL A 128 0.16 -6.29 11.94
C VAL A 128 1.39 -6.21 12.88
N GLY A 129 1.26 -5.49 14.01
CA GLY A 129 2.38 -5.09 14.88
C GLY A 129 3.16 -6.19 15.62
N PRO A 130 2.58 -7.29 16.14
CA PRO A 130 3.36 -8.21 16.98
C PRO A 130 4.26 -9.18 16.21
N GLN A 131 3.99 -9.46 14.95
CA GLN A 131 4.72 -10.50 14.20
C GLN A 131 6.14 -10.08 13.75
N TYR A 132 6.48 -8.81 13.81
CA TYR A 132 7.82 -8.34 13.46
C TYR A 132 8.76 -8.18 14.65
N ALA A 133 8.25 -8.22 15.88
CA ALA A 133 9.06 -8.09 17.09
C ALA A 133 9.84 -9.38 17.44
N ASN A 134 9.48 -10.53 16.89
CA ASN A 134 10.05 -11.83 17.26
C ASN A 134 11.07 -12.40 16.25
N ALA A 135 11.38 -11.71 15.15
CA ALA A 135 12.35 -12.20 14.17
C ALA A 135 13.82 -12.00 14.60
N ASP A 136 14.10 -11.08 15.53
CA ASP A 136 15.45 -10.74 15.97
C ASP A 136 15.84 -11.33 17.35
N ALA A 137 14.96 -12.10 18.00
CA ALA A 137 15.19 -12.58 19.37
C ALA A 137 15.78 -14.00 19.48
N THR A 138 16.15 -14.65 18.37
CA THR A 138 16.73 -16.02 18.39
C THR A 138 18.15 -16.10 17.84
N ALA A 139 18.95 -15.06 18.03
CA ALA A 139 20.41 -15.20 17.93
C ALA A 139 20.95 -15.61 19.31
N SER A 140 20.86 -16.88 19.65
CA SER A 140 21.48 -17.45 20.82
C SER A 140 22.99 -17.37 20.67
N ILE A 141 23.64 -16.65 21.56
CA ILE A 141 25.11 -16.63 21.72
C ILE A 141 25.54 -18.02 22.27
N PRO A 142 26.43 -18.76 21.60
CA PRO A 142 26.94 -19.98 22.17
C PRO A 142 27.87 -19.60 23.33
N SER A 143 27.54 -20.08 24.51
CA SER A 143 28.39 -19.98 25.70
C SER A 143 29.69 -20.76 25.46
N SER A 144 30.83 -20.05 25.46
CA SER A 144 32.17 -20.67 25.50
C SER A 144 32.36 -21.38 26.84
N GLY A 145 32.26 -22.70 26.83
CA GLY A 145 32.66 -23.52 27.95
C GLY A 145 34.18 -23.43 28.18
N ARG A 146 34.57 -22.87 29.28
CA ARG A 146 35.95 -23.06 29.82
C ARG A 146 36.10 -24.51 30.25
N ARG A 147 37.11 -25.18 29.72
CA ARG A 147 37.65 -26.40 30.32
C ARG A 147 38.87 -26.04 31.13
N ASN A 148 38.90 -26.51 32.36
CA ASN A 148 40.09 -26.64 33.15
C ASN A 148 40.99 -27.75 32.60
#